data_2b5ee41e7614bc4b78a353a2d4a2cc69
#
_entry.id   2b5ee41e7614bc4b78a353a2d4a2cc69
#
_cell.length_a   1.000
_cell.length_b   1.000
_cell.length_c   1.000
_cell.angle_alpha   90.00
_cell.angle_beta   90.00
_cell.angle_gamma   90.00
#
_symmetry.space_group_name_H-M   'P 1'
#
loop_
_entity.id
_entity.type
_entity.pdbx_description
1 polymer ?
#
loop_
_entity_poly.entity_id
_entity_poly.type
_entity_poly.pdbx_seq_one_letter_code
_entity_poly.pdbx_strand_id
1 'polypeptide(L)'
;MTTIATATLPENVQRPQYDRSQLRSRIVHFGFGAFHRAHQALLTDRVLNNVGGDWGICEISLFSGDTLMSQLREQDHLFTVLEKGADGNQPIVIGAVHECLNARLDSLAAIIEKFCEPQVAIVSLTITEKGYCIDPATGKLDPTHPRIVHDLENPTLPQSAPGILVEALARRRDRGLPPFTVLSCDNIPDNGHVVKNAVLGMAEKRSPALANWIADNVSFPGTMVDRIVPAATAESLAEIAAVLGVDDPCAISCEPFIQWVVEDHFVAGRPAWETAGVQMTDDVLPWEQMKLRMLNGSHSFLAWLGYLAGHAHVSDCMQDNVFRRAARQLMLDEQAPTLTITGVDLEAYADSLIDRFSNPALKHRTWQIAMDGSQKLPQRMLDGIRVHLERGSRWPLLALGVAGWMRYVSGTDDAGQAIDVRDPLVDKIQQRVAQSDEQQRVDALLGLEEIFGRDLPHNVQFVAGIRAAWQQLATHGAREAVARALNS
;
A
#
# COMPACT_ATOMS: atom_id res chain seq x y z
N MET A 1 16.50 13.93 28.98
CA MET A 1 15.79 12.63 29.08
C MET A 1 16.65 11.60 28.40
N THR A 2 16.64 10.36 28.88
CA THR A 2 17.33 9.26 28.20
C THR A 2 16.51 8.86 26.97
N THR A 3 17.12 8.85 25.78
CA THR A 3 16.50 8.46 24.51
C THR A 3 17.21 7.22 23.94
N ILE A 4 16.70 6.62 22.90
CA ILE A 4 17.36 5.49 22.21
C ILE A 4 18.76 5.86 21.69
N ALA A 5 19.03 7.14 21.46
CA ALA A 5 20.35 7.65 21.05
C ALA A 5 21.39 7.59 22.20
N THR A 6 20.95 7.70 23.45
CA THR A 6 21.82 7.80 24.64
C THR A 6 21.73 6.61 25.59
N ALA A 7 20.71 5.78 25.43
CA ALA A 7 20.48 4.59 26.27
C ALA A 7 21.45 3.45 25.93
N THR A 8 21.76 2.65 26.96
CA THR A 8 22.35 1.33 26.74
C THR A 8 21.22 0.36 26.41
N LEU A 9 21.10 -0.01 25.13
CA LEU A 9 20.07 -0.93 24.66
C LEU A 9 20.51 -2.39 24.84
N PRO A 10 19.57 -3.34 24.94
CA PRO A 10 19.87 -4.79 24.97
C PRO A 10 20.71 -5.27 23.79
N GLU A 11 21.47 -6.35 24.00
CA GLU A 11 22.39 -6.90 22.97
C GLU A 11 21.66 -7.42 21.72
N ASN A 12 20.43 -7.88 21.84
CA ASN A 12 19.61 -8.37 20.72
C ASN A 12 19.01 -7.26 19.86
N VAL A 13 19.20 -5.98 20.22
CA VAL A 13 18.76 -4.84 19.42
C VAL A 13 19.77 -4.58 18.31
N GLN A 14 19.36 -4.76 17.05
CA GLN A 14 20.19 -4.39 15.90
C GLN A 14 20.32 -2.87 15.81
N ARG A 15 21.52 -2.38 15.45
CA ARG A 15 21.83 -0.95 15.36
C ARG A 15 22.60 -0.66 14.08
N PRO A 16 22.57 0.60 13.60
CA PRO A 16 23.44 1.04 12.50
C PRO A 16 24.92 0.75 12.82
N GLN A 17 25.62 0.13 11.89
CA GLN A 17 27.06 -0.18 11.97
C GLN A 17 27.90 0.76 11.10
N TYR A 18 27.26 1.63 10.32
CA TYR A 18 27.90 2.64 9.46
C TYR A 18 28.05 3.99 10.17
N ASP A 19 28.97 4.82 9.68
CA ASP A 19 29.18 6.17 10.19
C ASP A 19 28.10 7.14 9.71
N ARG A 20 27.13 7.43 10.57
CA ARG A 20 26.02 8.35 10.27
C ARG A 20 26.46 9.79 10.00
N SER A 21 27.65 10.20 10.43
CA SER A 21 28.18 11.54 10.13
C SER A 21 28.52 11.76 8.66
N GLN A 22 28.65 10.69 7.89
CA GLN A 22 28.91 10.71 6.45
C GLN A 22 27.63 10.83 5.61
N LEU A 23 26.46 10.65 6.23
CA LEU A 23 25.18 10.71 5.51
C LEU A 23 24.91 12.11 4.96
N ARG A 24 24.30 12.14 3.78
CA ARG A 24 23.83 13.36 3.13
C ARG A 24 22.37 13.17 2.73
N SER A 25 21.58 14.23 2.71
CA SER A 25 20.19 14.20 2.24
C SER A 25 20.11 13.95 0.73
N ARG A 26 20.46 12.74 0.29
CA ARG A 26 20.34 12.32 -1.12
C ARG A 26 18.94 11.83 -1.45
N ILE A 27 18.19 11.39 -0.44
CA ILE A 27 16.77 11.09 -0.51
C ILE A 27 16.03 12.11 0.33
N VAL A 28 15.03 12.76 -0.22
CA VAL A 28 14.06 13.58 0.50
C VAL A 28 12.72 12.85 0.44
N HIS A 29 12.14 12.54 1.60
CA HIS A 29 10.92 11.77 1.67
C HIS A 29 9.74 12.59 2.20
N PHE A 30 8.61 12.57 1.49
CA PHE A 30 7.35 13.12 1.97
C PHE A 30 6.54 12.08 2.73
N GLY A 31 6.36 12.30 4.05
CA GLY A 31 5.47 11.52 4.86
C GLY A 31 6.17 10.53 5.80
N PHE A 32 6.57 10.98 6.99
CA PHE A 32 7.15 10.15 8.04
C PHE A 32 6.09 9.22 8.68
N GLY A 33 5.38 8.47 7.85
CA GLY A 33 4.36 7.52 8.25
C GLY A 33 4.94 6.20 8.75
N ALA A 34 4.08 5.35 9.35
CA ALA A 34 4.48 4.04 9.84
C ALA A 34 5.02 3.15 8.70
N PHE A 35 4.37 3.18 7.53
CA PHE A 35 4.78 2.37 6.40
C PHE A 35 6.19 2.72 5.92
N HIS A 36 6.48 4.00 5.68
CA HIS A 36 7.81 4.43 5.23
C HIS A 36 8.91 4.02 6.20
N ARG A 37 8.68 4.21 7.51
CA ARG A 37 9.65 3.83 8.56
C ARG A 37 10.00 2.35 8.53
N ALA A 38 9.01 1.48 8.31
CA ALA A 38 9.18 0.02 8.26
C ALA A 38 9.54 -0.49 6.86
N HIS A 39 9.63 0.33 5.85
CA HIS A 39 9.83 -0.07 4.46
C HIS A 39 11.06 0.59 3.85
N GLN A 40 10.91 1.71 3.14
CA GLN A 40 12.04 2.35 2.45
C GLN A 40 13.16 2.76 3.41
N ALA A 41 12.85 3.33 4.56
CA ALA A 41 13.86 3.76 5.52
C ALA A 41 14.65 2.56 6.08
N LEU A 42 13.96 1.47 6.43
CA LEU A 42 14.60 0.23 6.88
C LEU A 42 15.44 -0.42 5.77
N LEU A 43 14.96 -0.47 4.54
CA LEU A 43 15.71 -1.04 3.41
C LEU A 43 16.95 -0.19 3.08
N THR A 44 16.85 1.13 3.17
CA THR A 44 18.00 2.02 2.98
C THR A 44 19.02 1.85 4.11
N ASP A 45 18.56 1.68 5.36
CA ASP A 45 19.43 1.36 6.50
C ASP A 45 20.16 0.03 6.30
N ARG A 46 19.49 -0.99 5.79
CA ARG A 46 20.11 -2.27 5.42
C ARG A 46 21.18 -2.11 4.34
N VAL A 47 20.94 -1.28 3.32
CA VAL A 47 21.97 -0.98 2.30
C VAL A 47 23.19 -0.34 2.93
N LEU A 48 23.00 0.67 3.79
CA LEU A 48 24.09 1.34 4.47
C LEU A 48 24.90 0.40 5.37
N ASN A 49 24.23 -0.53 6.06
CA ASN A 49 24.90 -1.58 6.83
C ASN A 49 25.67 -2.59 5.95
N ASN A 50 25.15 -2.92 4.77
CA ASN A 50 25.72 -3.94 3.90
C ASN A 50 26.92 -3.43 3.08
N VAL A 51 26.79 -2.22 2.51
CA VAL A 51 27.76 -1.69 1.54
C VAL A 51 28.25 -0.26 1.85
N GLY A 52 27.73 0.37 2.92
CA GLY A 52 28.09 1.74 3.26
C GLY A 52 27.52 2.78 2.30
N GLY A 53 28.14 3.94 2.23
CA GLY A 53 27.75 5.05 1.37
C GLY A 53 27.20 6.24 2.15
N ASP A 54 26.69 7.24 1.42
CA ASP A 54 26.20 8.50 1.93
C ASP A 54 24.70 8.76 1.72
N TRP A 55 23.92 7.70 1.40
CA TRP A 55 22.50 7.76 1.10
C TRP A 55 21.63 7.99 2.34
N GLY A 56 21.70 9.20 2.90
CA GLY A 56 20.84 9.63 4.01
C GLY A 56 19.47 10.08 3.52
N ILE A 57 18.48 9.96 4.40
CA ILE A 57 17.10 10.41 4.18
C ILE A 57 16.84 11.66 5.00
N CYS A 58 16.28 12.70 4.36
CA CYS A 58 15.63 13.82 5.01
C CYS A 58 14.12 13.63 4.96
N GLU A 59 13.47 13.57 6.13
CA GLU A 59 12.03 13.44 6.23
C GLU A 59 11.32 14.78 6.13
N ILE A 60 10.26 14.85 5.35
CA ILE A 60 9.43 16.05 5.20
C ILE A 60 8.02 15.80 5.70
N SER A 61 7.52 16.67 6.56
CA SER A 61 6.11 16.74 6.92
C SER A 61 5.59 18.17 6.73
N LEU A 62 4.44 18.34 6.05
CA LEU A 62 3.96 19.68 5.70
C LEU A 62 3.09 20.30 6.79
N PHE A 63 1.91 19.71 7.05
CA PHE A 63 0.87 20.36 7.86
C PHE A 63 0.50 19.58 9.13
N SER A 64 1.11 18.44 9.35
CA SER A 64 0.88 17.55 10.50
C SER A 64 2.19 16.94 10.96
N GLY A 65 2.17 16.21 12.08
CA GLY A 65 3.33 15.45 12.54
C GLY A 65 4.45 16.28 13.17
N ASP A 66 4.20 17.57 13.49
CA ASP A 66 5.15 18.44 14.17
C ASP A 66 5.66 17.87 15.50
N THR A 67 4.77 17.27 16.30
CA THR A 67 5.16 16.57 17.52
C THR A 67 6.10 15.39 17.23
N LEU A 68 5.76 14.54 16.27
CA LEU A 68 6.57 13.38 15.90
C LEU A 68 7.95 13.79 15.35
N MET A 69 7.99 14.86 14.54
CA MET A 69 9.25 15.40 14.02
C MET A 69 10.12 16.00 15.13
N SER A 70 9.53 16.67 16.13
CA SER A 70 10.27 17.16 17.29
C SER A 70 10.85 16.01 18.10
N GLN A 71 10.07 14.96 18.34
CA GLN A 71 10.51 13.74 19.04
C GLN A 71 11.65 13.04 18.27
N LEU A 72 11.55 12.97 16.95
CA LEU A 72 12.58 12.39 16.10
C LEU A 72 13.91 13.14 16.24
N ARG A 73 13.88 14.49 16.27
CA ARG A 73 15.07 15.33 16.52
C ARG A 73 15.68 15.11 17.90
N GLU A 74 14.85 14.99 18.94
CA GLU A 74 15.28 14.76 20.32
C GLU A 74 16.08 13.47 20.49
N GLN A 75 15.86 12.47 19.63
CA GLN A 75 16.54 11.17 19.63
C GLN A 75 17.52 10.98 18.46
N ASP A 76 18.13 12.07 17.98
CA ASP A 76 19.13 12.08 16.91
C ASP A 76 18.65 11.41 15.63
N HIS A 77 17.37 11.57 15.27
CA HIS A 77 16.70 11.01 14.12
C HIS A 77 16.69 9.46 14.07
N LEU A 78 17.04 8.79 15.17
CA LEU A 78 16.90 7.34 15.30
C LEU A 78 15.45 6.97 15.62
N PHE A 79 15.02 5.79 15.20
CA PHE A 79 13.76 5.19 15.62
C PHE A 79 13.83 3.68 15.50
N THR A 80 12.94 2.98 16.22
CA THR A 80 12.92 1.52 16.27
C THR A 80 11.81 0.94 15.41
N VAL A 81 12.15 -0.08 14.65
CA VAL A 81 11.21 -1.00 13.99
C VAL A 81 11.26 -2.34 14.72
N LEU A 82 10.11 -2.78 15.26
CA LEU A 82 9.95 -4.10 15.87
C LEU A 82 9.31 -5.05 14.86
N GLU A 83 10.11 -5.93 14.27
CA GLU A 83 9.57 -7.03 13.44
C GLU A 83 8.99 -8.11 14.34
N LYS A 84 7.68 -8.40 14.20
CA LYS A 84 6.92 -9.34 15.04
C LYS A 84 6.66 -10.62 14.25
N GLY A 85 7.48 -11.63 14.44
CA GLY A 85 7.37 -12.94 13.81
C GLY A 85 6.77 -14.01 14.74
N ALA A 86 6.39 -15.14 14.14
CA ALA A 86 5.91 -16.30 14.90
C ALA A 86 7.00 -16.87 15.82
N ASP A 87 8.26 -16.79 15.40
CA ASP A 87 9.43 -17.33 16.13
C ASP A 87 10.06 -16.32 17.11
N GLY A 88 9.50 -15.12 17.20
CA GLY A 88 9.99 -14.06 18.09
C GLY A 88 10.03 -12.67 17.45
N ASN A 89 10.40 -11.70 18.27
CA ASN A 89 10.44 -10.29 17.89
C ASN A 89 11.88 -9.85 17.66
N GLN A 90 12.12 -9.11 16.57
CA GLN A 90 13.42 -8.52 16.27
C GLN A 90 13.35 -6.99 16.33
N PRO A 91 13.94 -6.36 17.34
CA PRO A 91 14.06 -4.90 17.39
C PRO A 91 15.24 -4.41 16.55
N ILE A 92 15.00 -3.39 15.72
CA ILE A 92 15.97 -2.80 14.79
C ILE A 92 15.92 -1.29 14.95
N VAL A 93 17.03 -0.66 15.32
CA VAL A 93 17.18 0.80 15.32
C VAL A 93 17.59 1.26 13.93
N ILE A 94 16.81 2.14 13.35
CA ILE A 94 17.02 2.71 12.01
C ILE A 94 17.79 4.03 12.14
N GLY A 95 18.87 4.17 11.41
CA GLY A 95 19.72 5.35 11.38
C GLY A 95 19.87 6.00 10.01
N ALA A 96 19.21 5.49 8.96
CA ALA A 96 19.26 6.05 7.61
C ALA A 96 18.62 7.44 7.51
N VAL A 97 17.67 7.76 8.39
CA VAL A 97 17.15 9.13 8.55
C VAL A 97 18.13 9.92 9.39
N HIS A 98 18.62 11.05 8.87
CA HIS A 98 19.59 11.88 9.57
C HIS A 98 19.16 13.34 9.69
N GLU A 99 18.03 13.69 9.05
CA GLU A 99 17.49 15.04 9.05
C GLU A 99 15.96 14.99 8.91
N CYS A 100 15.26 15.96 9.46
CA CYS A 100 13.84 16.12 9.21
C CYS A 100 13.44 17.59 9.23
N LEU A 101 12.45 17.97 8.40
CA LEU A 101 11.86 19.29 8.31
C LEU A 101 10.34 19.24 8.37
N ASN A 102 9.75 20.23 9.04
CA ASN A 102 8.31 20.39 9.14
C ASN A 102 7.93 21.85 8.86
N ALA A 103 6.88 22.09 8.08
CA ALA A 103 6.51 23.43 7.67
C ALA A 103 6.11 24.35 8.84
N ARG A 104 5.66 23.80 9.97
CA ARG A 104 5.35 24.57 11.18
C ARG A 104 6.57 24.86 12.05
N LEU A 105 7.54 23.94 12.06
CA LEU A 105 8.76 24.07 12.86
C LEU A 105 9.85 24.88 12.14
N ASP A 106 9.98 24.71 10.81
CA ASP A 106 11.10 25.22 10.03
C ASP A 106 10.70 26.24 8.96
N SER A 107 9.56 26.19 8.42
CA SER A 107 8.96 26.95 7.33
C SER A 107 8.89 26.19 6.01
N LEU A 108 7.90 26.53 5.19
CA LEU A 108 7.74 25.97 3.84
C LEU A 108 8.91 26.36 2.92
N ALA A 109 9.44 27.57 3.09
CA ALA A 109 10.58 28.03 2.29
C ALA A 109 11.83 27.17 2.54
N ALA A 110 12.11 26.80 3.80
CA ALA A 110 13.20 25.90 4.14
C ALA A 110 13.03 24.51 3.53
N ILE A 111 11.80 24.00 3.52
CA ILE A 111 11.47 22.72 2.87
C ILE A 111 11.75 22.80 1.38
N ILE A 112 11.29 23.83 0.67
CA ILE A 112 11.52 23.96 -0.77
C ILE A 112 13.02 24.08 -1.08
N GLU A 113 13.78 24.83 -0.28
CA GLU A 113 15.24 24.91 -0.44
C GLU A 113 15.94 23.56 -0.21
N LYS A 114 15.43 22.71 0.68
CA LYS A 114 15.97 21.36 0.87
C LYS A 114 15.94 20.54 -0.44
N PHE A 115 14.85 20.59 -1.17
CA PHE A 115 14.76 19.94 -2.49
C PHE A 115 15.73 20.51 -3.53
N CYS A 116 16.22 21.73 -3.33
CA CYS A 116 17.15 22.40 -4.22
C CYS A 116 18.63 22.16 -3.87
N GLU A 117 18.92 21.37 -2.86
CA GLU A 117 20.29 20.98 -2.54
C GLU A 117 20.87 20.08 -3.64
N PRO A 118 22.11 20.32 -4.13
CA PRO A 118 22.67 19.63 -5.29
C PRO A 118 22.73 18.11 -5.15
N GLN A 119 22.94 17.58 -3.94
CA GLN A 119 23.04 16.14 -3.68
C GLN A 119 21.70 15.40 -3.68
N VAL A 120 20.57 16.08 -3.63
CA VAL A 120 19.25 15.45 -3.67
C VAL A 120 19.07 14.79 -5.03
N ALA A 121 18.98 13.45 -5.01
CA ALA A 121 18.89 12.60 -6.18
C ALA A 121 17.49 11.96 -6.33
N ILE A 122 16.79 11.72 -5.22
CA ILE A 122 15.49 11.06 -5.18
C ILE A 122 14.57 11.85 -4.26
N VAL A 123 13.34 12.09 -4.72
CA VAL A 123 12.22 12.53 -3.87
C VAL A 123 11.20 11.42 -3.84
N SER A 124 11.02 10.79 -2.69
CA SER A 124 10.07 9.70 -2.50
C SER A 124 8.85 10.15 -1.70
N LEU A 125 7.71 9.47 -1.90
CA LEU A 125 6.42 9.87 -1.35
C LEU A 125 5.66 8.68 -0.77
N THR A 126 5.10 8.89 0.43
CA THR A 126 4.01 8.09 1.01
C THR A 126 2.97 9.05 1.57
N ILE A 127 2.14 9.61 0.68
CA ILE A 127 1.22 10.71 0.96
C ILE A 127 -0.25 10.33 0.80
N THR A 128 -0.51 9.06 0.50
CA THR A 128 -1.80 8.49 0.13
C THR A 128 -2.39 9.08 -1.16
N GLU A 129 -3.41 8.44 -1.72
CA GLU A 129 -4.04 8.85 -2.97
C GLU A 129 -4.49 10.32 -2.96
N LYS A 130 -5.01 10.78 -1.82
CA LYS A 130 -5.49 12.16 -1.65
C LYS A 130 -4.37 13.22 -1.77
N GLY A 131 -3.13 12.84 -1.47
CA GLY A 131 -1.98 13.75 -1.53
C GLY A 131 -1.58 14.17 -2.94
N TYR A 132 -1.95 13.38 -3.95
CA TYR A 132 -1.65 13.67 -5.35
C TYR A 132 -2.61 14.66 -6.00
N CYS A 133 -3.74 15.00 -5.35
CA CYS A 133 -4.73 15.94 -5.85
C CYS A 133 -5.23 15.58 -7.26
N ILE A 134 -5.43 14.29 -7.54
CA ILE A 134 -5.97 13.79 -8.80
C ILE A 134 -7.47 13.58 -8.73
N ASP A 135 -8.14 13.70 -9.86
CA ASP A 135 -9.50 13.26 -10.05
C ASP A 135 -9.52 11.72 -10.24
N PRO A 136 -10.14 10.95 -9.34
CA PRO A 136 -10.17 9.48 -9.44
C PRO A 136 -10.83 8.95 -10.71
N ALA A 137 -11.75 9.72 -11.31
CA ALA A 137 -12.46 9.31 -12.52
C ALA A 137 -11.58 9.39 -13.78
N THR A 138 -10.63 10.32 -13.80
CA THR A 138 -9.79 10.61 -14.98
C THR A 138 -8.32 10.26 -14.79
N GLY A 139 -7.87 10.05 -13.55
CA GLY A 139 -6.46 9.86 -13.22
C GLY A 139 -5.57 11.10 -13.49
N LYS A 140 -6.18 12.25 -13.73
CA LYS A 140 -5.48 13.53 -14.02
C LYS A 140 -5.54 14.44 -12.81
N LEU A 141 -4.62 15.42 -12.76
CA LEU A 141 -4.66 16.48 -11.77
C LEU A 141 -6.05 17.15 -11.75
N ASP A 142 -6.64 17.26 -10.56
CA ASP A 142 -7.88 18.01 -10.36
C ASP A 142 -7.57 19.52 -10.23
N PRO A 143 -7.84 20.33 -11.27
CA PRO A 143 -7.54 21.76 -11.24
C PRO A 143 -8.45 22.55 -10.27
N THR A 144 -9.53 21.94 -9.79
CA THR A 144 -10.49 22.55 -8.87
C THR A 144 -10.18 22.23 -7.42
N HIS A 145 -9.23 21.32 -7.18
CA HIS A 145 -8.81 20.97 -5.83
C HIS A 145 -8.28 22.22 -5.09
N PRO A 146 -8.76 22.56 -3.87
CA PRO A 146 -8.44 23.82 -3.19
C PRO A 146 -6.93 24.11 -3.08
N ARG A 147 -6.10 23.09 -2.82
CA ARG A 147 -4.65 23.26 -2.76
C ARG A 147 -4.04 23.55 -4.11
N ILE A 148 -4.56 22.97 -5.20
CA ILE A 148 -4.06 23.24 -6.55
C ILE A 148 -4.43 24.66 -6.98
N VAL A 149 -5.64 25.12 -6.71
CA VAL A 149 -6.04 26.53 -6.93
C VAL A 149 -5.11 27.48 -6.19
N HIS A 150 -4.88 27.23 -4.88
CA HIS A 150 -3.93 28.00 -4.09
C HIS A 150 -2.54 28.05 -4.72
N ASP A 151 -1.99 26.91 -5.14
CA ASP A 151 -0.61 26.79 -5.64
C ASP A 151 -0.43 27.45 -7.01
N LEU A 152 -1.48 27.48 -7.83
CA LEU A 152 -1.47 28.23 -9.11
C LEU A 152 -1.45 29.75 -8.88
N GLU A 153 -2.09 30.23 -7.81
CA GLU A 153 -2.06 31.62 -7.42
C GLU A 153 -0.78 32.01 -6.65
N ASN A 154 -0.17 31.03 -5.98
CA ASN A 154 1.03 31.22 -5.14
C ASN A 154 2.14 30.22 -5.52
N PRO A 155 2.65 30.24 -6.75
CA PRO A 155 3.53 29.18 -7.29
C PRO A 155 4.89 29.07 -6.56
N THR A 156 5.32 30.10 -5.85
CA THR A 156 6.60 30.11 -5.09
C THR A 156 6.45 29.63 -3.65
N LEU A 157 5.21 29.48 -3.15
CA LEU A 157 4.88 29.00 -1.82
C LEU A 157 3.71 27.96 -1.88
N PRO A 158 3.86 26.89 -2.63
CA PRO A 158 2.82 25.89 -2.82
C PRO A 158 2.56 25.08 -1.54
N GLN A 159 1.34 24.56 -1.40
CA GLN A 159 0.90 23.75 -0.27
C GLN A 159 0.57 22.29 -0.63
N SER A 160 0.48 21.97 -1.91
CA SER A 160 0.30 20.60 -2.37
C SER A 160 1.63 19.93 -2.68
N ALA A 161 1.70 18.58 -2.60
CA ALA A 161 2.88 17.85 -3.01
C ALA A 161 3.23 18.08 -4.50
N PRO A 162 2.27 18.01 -5.46
CA PRO A 162 2.56 18.37 -6.85
C PRO A 162 3.11 19.79 -7.01
N GLY A 163 2.53 20.76 -6.30
CA GLY A 163 3.00 22.15 -6.35
C GLY A 163 4.43 22.32 -5.83
N ILE A 164 4.76 21.69 -4.71
CA ILE A 164 6.12 21.73 -4.12
C ILE A 164 7.14 21.07 -5.06
N LEU A 165 6.80 19.90 -5.61
CA LEU A 165 7.69 19.21 -6.56
C LEU A 165 7.95 20.06 -7.81
N VAL A 166 6.92 20.68 -8.38
CA VAL A 166 7.04 21.56 -9.54
C VAL A 166 7.86 22.81 -9.23
N GLU A 167 7.65 23.45 -8.08
CA GLU A 167 8.46 24.61 -7.65
C GLU A 167 9.93 24.23 -7.45
N ALA A 168 10.20 23.13 -6.78
CA ALA A 168 11.56 22.64 -6.58
C ALA A 168 12.26 22.33 -7.90
N LEU A 169 11.58 21.66 -8.84
CA LEU A 169 12.12 21.36 -10.17
C LEU A 169 12.35 22.64 -11.00
N ALA A 170 11.44 23.62 -10.90
CA ALA A 170 11.63 24.91 -11.55
C ALA A 170 12.89 25.64 -11.04
N ARG A 171 13.07 25.71 -9.71
CA ARG A 171 14.28 26.33 -9.11
C ARG A 171 15.54 25.57 -9.50
N ARG A 172 15.53 24.23 -9.50
CA ARG A 172 16.69 23.43 -9.93
C ARG A 172 17.06 23.70 -11.38
N ARG A 173 16.09 23.71 -12.29
CA ARG A 173 16.31 24.08 -13.69
C ARG A 173 16.93 25.47 -13.82
N ASP A 174 16.35 26.47 -13.16
CA ASP A 174 16.80 27.87 -13.25
C ASP A 174 18.18 28.08 -12.63
N ARG A 175 18.58 27.24 -11.66
CA ARG A 175 19.91 27.23 -11.04
C ARG A 175 20.92 26.34 -11.75
N GLY A 176 20.53 25.66 -12.84
CA GLY A 176 21.39 24.71 -13.56
C GLY A 176 21.75 23.46 -12.76
N LEU A 177 20.92 23.09 -11.78
CA LEU A 177 21.09 21.86 -10.99
C LEU A 177 20.45 20.66 -11.70
N PRO A 178 21.01 19.44 -11.53
CA PRO A 178 20.41 18.24 -12.12
C PRO A 178 19.01 17.98 -11.53
N PRO A 179 18.08 17.38 -12.28
CA PRO A 179 16.80 16.97 -11.74
C PRO A 179 16.97 15.81 -10.74
N PHE A 180 15.93 15.54 -9.94
CA PHE A 180 15.81 14.36 -9.13
C PHE A 180 14.78 13.39 -9.71
N THR A 181 14.85 12.13 -9.31
CA THR A 181 13.80 11.13 -9.56
C THR A 181 12.65 11.33 -8.59
N VAL A 182 11.42 11.25 -9.06
CA VAL A 182 10.21 11.27 -8.20
C VAL A 182 9.68 9.85 -8.06
N LEU A 183 9.70 9.31 -6.84
CA LEU A 183 9.44 7.91 -6.53
C LEU A 183 8.23 7.78 -5.60
N SER A 184 7.07 7.41 -6.13
CA SER A 184 5.94 7.07 -5.28
C SER A 184 6.15 5.69 -4.64
N CYS A 185 6.02 5.62 -3.31
CA CYS A 185 5.99 4.38 -2.54
C CYS A 185 4.60 4.16 -1.90
N ASP A 186 3.58 4.81 -2.43
CA ASP A 186 2.20 4.59 -2.01
C ASP A 186 1.65 3.27 -2.56
N ASN A 187 0.85 2.60 -1.77
CA ASN A 187 0.16 1.36 -2.16
C ASN A 187 -1.10 1.68 -2.97
N ILE A 188 -0.92 2.27 -4.14
CA ILE A 188 -1.96 2.60 -5.11
C ILE A 188 -1.58 2.00 -6.47
N PRO A 189 -2.57 1.59 -7.29
CA PRO A 189 -2.29 1.08 -8.63
C PRO A 189 -1.56 2.11 -9.50
N ASP A 190 -0.56 1.64 -10.25
CA ASP A 190 0.17 2.44 -11.22
C ASP A 190 0.72 3.75 -10.63
N ASN A 191 1.31 3.67 -9.44
CA ASN A 191 1.71 4.81 -8.63
C ASN A 191 2.70 5.75 -9.34
N GLY A 192 3.58 5.22 -10.20
CA GLY A 192 4.51 6.02 -11.00
C GLY A 192 3.79 6.93 -11.98
N HIS A 193 2.78 6.43 -12.71
CA HIS A 193 1.95 7.23 -13.61
C HIS A 193 1.05 8.22 -12.87
N VAL A 194 0.53 7.83 -11.70
CA VAL A 194 -0.27 8.72 -10.85
C VAL A 194 0.52 9.97 -10.47
N VAL A 195 1.73 9.81 -9.94
CA VAL A 195 2.55 10.95 -9.55
C VAL A 195 3.04 11.74 -10.77
N LYS A 196 3.38 11.07 -11.88
CA LYS A 196 3.74 11.73 -13.14
C LYS A 196 2.61 12.62 -13.64
N ASN A 197 1.38 12.12 -13.69
CA ASN A 197 0.21 12.88 -14.13
C ASN A 197 -0.06 14.10 -13.24
N ALA A 198 0.10 13.93 -11.92
CA ALA A 198 -0.07 15.03 -10.97
C ALA A 198 0.99 16.14 -11.19
N VAL A 199 2.26 15.76 -11.30
CA VAL A 199 3.37 16.71 -11.47
C VAL A 199 3.32 17.39 -12.84
N LEU A 200 3.15 16.64 -13.93
CA LEU A 200 3.08 17.23 -15.28
C LEU A 200 1.82 18.08 -15.44
N GLY A 201 0.66 17.66 -14.91
CA GLY A 201 -0.55 18.45 -14.94
C GLY A 201 -0.41 19.78 -14.22
N MET A 202 0.27 19.80 -13.06
CA MET A 202 0.58 21.03 -12.31
C MET A 202 1.58 21.92 -13.06
N ALA A 203 2.64 21.31 -13.62
CA ALA A 203 3.65 22.03 -14.38
C ALA A 203 3.09 22.68 -15.64
N GLU A 204 2.21 21.99 -16.38
CA GLU A 204 1.59 22.51 -17.60
C GLU A 204 0.73 23.75 -17.33
N LYS A 205 -0.04 23.73 -16.24
CA LYS A 205 -0.84 24.88 -15.81
C LYS A 205 0.00 26.07 -15.39
N ARG A 206 1.20 25.83 -14.89
CA ARG A 206 2.16 26.88 -14.54
C ARG A 206 2.92 27.40 -15.76
N SER A 207 3.47 26.51 -16.57
CA SER A 207 4.27 26.81 -17.77
C SER A 207 4.44 25.57 -18.64
N PRO A 208 3.95 25.56 -19.89
CA PRO A 208 4.18 24.45 -20.83
C PRO A 208 5.67 24.14 -21.05
N ALA A 209 6.53 25.16 -21.06
CA ALA A 209 7.98 24.97 -21.21
C ALA A 209 8.59 24.22 -20.00
N LEU A 210 8.08 24.46 -18.79
CA LEU A 210 8.50 23.74 -17.60
C LEU A 210 8.00 22.28 -17.64
N ALA A 211 6.76 22.07 -18.06
CA ALA A 211 6.19 20.72 -18.19
C ALA A 211 7.00 19.88 -19.20
N ASN A 212 7.35 20.45 -20.35
CA ASN A 212 8.20 19.77 -21.34
C ASN A 212 9.58 19.43 -20.75
N TRP A 213 10.20 20.38 -20.06
CA TRP A 213 11.50 20.13 -19.43
C TRP A 213 11.42 19.00 -18.37
N ILE A 214 10.37 18.98 -17.56
CA ILE A 214 10.15 17.92 -16.58
C ILE A 214 9.94 16.57 -17.28
N ALA A 215 9.11 16.54 -18.33
CA ALA A 215 8.83 15.31 -19.07
C ALA A 215 10.10 14.70 -19.70
N ASP A 216 11.04 15.55 -20.15
CA ASP A 216 12.27 15.13 -20.82
C ASP A 216 13.40 14.76 -19.84
N ASN A 217 13.39 15.26 -18.60
CA ASN A 217 14.53 15.18 -17.70
C ASN A 217 14.26 14.47 -16.37
N VAL A 218 13.00 14.33 -15.94
CA VAL A 218 12.61 13.72 -14.68
C VAL A 218 12.06 12.31 -14.89
N SER A 219 12.47 11.35 -14.10
CA SER A 219 11.90 10.01 -14.10
C SER A 219 10.88 9.82 -12.99
N PHE A 220 9.90 8.96 -13.25
CA PHE A 220 8.81 8.62 -12.35
C PHE A 220 8.66 7.09 -12.32
N PRO A 221 9.61 6.35 -11.68
CA PRO A 221 9.57 4.90 -11.65
C PRO A 221 8.31 4.41 -10.93
N GLY A 222 7.69 3.36 -11.49
CA GLY A 222 6.65 2.62 -10.80
C GLY A 222 7.25 1.77 -9.70
N THR A 223 6.49 1.55 -8.62
CA THR A 223 6.89 0.67 -7.53
C THR A 223 5.76 -0.24 -7.07
N MET A 224 6.10 -1.44 -6.64
CA MET A 224 5.19 -2.30 -5.89
C MET A 224 5.74 -2.49 -4.49
N VAL A 225 4.99 -2.07 -3.49
CA VAL A 225 5.34 -2.12 -2.08
C VAL A 225 4.45 -3.12 -1.35
N ASP A 226 5.03 -3.95 -0.48
CA ASP A 226 4.27 -4.90 0.32
C ASP A 226 4.92 -5.13 1.68
N ARG A 227 4.23 -4.72 2.72
CA ARG A 227 4.49 -5.03 4.12
C ARG A 227 3.28 -4.67 4.95
N ILE A 228 2.90 -5.50 5.91
CA ILE A 228 1.86 -5.17 6.89
C ILE A 228 2.49 -4.36 8.02
N VAL A 229 2.06 -3.11 8.14
CA VAL A 229 2.54 -2.17 9.18
C VAL A 229 1.32 -1.56 9.85
N PRO A 230 0.88 -2.10 11.00
CA PRO A 230 -0.22 -1.51 11.78
C PRO A 230 0.13 -0.10 12.28
N ALA A 231 -0.89 0.72 12.45
CA ALA A 231 -0.71 2.03 13.08
C ALA A 231 -0.16 1.87 14.50
N ALA A 232 0.75 2.76 14.90
CA ALA A 232 1.27 2.79 16.26
C ALA A 232 0.13 3.10 17.27
N THR A 233 0.09 2.36 18.35
CA THR A 233 -0.84 2.55 19.48
C THR A 233 -0.04 2.70 20.76
N ALA A 234 -0.68 3.25 21.82
CA ALA A 234 -0.03 3.33 23.13
C ALA A 234 0.42 1.94 23.65
N GLU A 235 -0.35 0.89 23.35
CA GLU A 235 -0.01 -0.50 23.70
C GLU A 235 1.24 -0.98 22.93
N SER A 236 1.29 -0.76 21.61
CA SER A 236 2.45 -1.17 20.80
C SER A 236 3.72 -0.40 21.15
N LEU A 237 3.62 0.88 21.49
CA LEU A 237 4.75 1.67 21.95
C LEU A 237 5.25 1.20 23.33
N ALA A 238 4.35 0.89 24.27
CA ALA A 238 4.73 0.33 25.57
C ALA A 238 5.40 -1.04 25.44
N GLU A 239 4.94 -1.90 24.51
CA GLU A 239 5.58 -3.17 24.22
C GLU A 239 7.02 -2.97 23.72
N ILE A 240 7.22 -2.04 22.77
CA ILE A 240 8.54 -1.73 22.24
C ILE A 240 9.45 -1.15 23.33
N ALA A 241 8.94 -0.24 24.17
CA ALA A 241 9.67 0.33 25.29
C ALA A 241 10.13 -0.75 26.29
N ALA A 242 9.30 -1.74 26.56
CA ALA A 242 9.66 -2.88 27.40
C ALA A 242 10.79 -3.72 26.79
N VAL A 243 10.83 -3.89 25.48
CA VAL A 243 11.91 -4.60 24.77
C VAL A 243 13.21 -3.80 24.77
N LEU A 244 13.14 -2.48 24.64
CA LEU A 244 14.31 -1.59 24.54
C LEU A 244 14.87 -1.18 25.91
N GLY A 245 14.04 -1.17 26.95
CA GLY A 245 14.35 -0.59 28.26
C GLY A 245 14.32 0.94 28.29
N VAL A 246 13.81 1.58 27.22
CA VAL A 246 13.69 3.04 27.05
C VAL A 246 12.52 3.36 26.13
N ASP A 247 11.87 4.50 26.33
CA ASP A 247 10.79 4.96 25.46
C ASP A 247 11.32 5.40 24.08
N ASP A 248 10.60 5.01 23.04
CA ASP A 248 10.80 5.48 21.67
C ASP A 248 9.45 5.89 21.05
N PRO A 249 9.11 7.19 21.10
CA PRO A 249 7.83 7.69 20.57
C PRO A 249 7.72 7.59 19.04
N CYS A 250 8.84 7.39 18.35
CA CYS A 250 8.89 7.21 16.91
C CYS A 250 8.89 5.73 16.48
N ALA A 251 8.81 4.80 17.43
CA ALA A 251 8.85 3.38 17.14
C ALA A 251 7.58 2.90 16.41
N ILE A 252 7.73 1.80 15.68
CA ILE A 252 6.63 1.09 15.02
C ILE A 252 6.85 -0.41 15.08
N SER A 253 5.76 -1.18 14.94
CA SER A 253 5.82 -2.62 14.75
C SER A 253 5.33 -3.02 13.36
N CYS A 254 5.84 -4.13 12.84
CA CYS A 254 5.44 -4.67 11.54
C CYS A 254 5.66 -6.18 11.48
N GLU A 255 5.21 -6.81 10.38
CA GLU A 255 5.57 -8.20 10.08
C GLU A 255 7.05 -8.31 9.63
N PRO A 256 7.66 -9.52 9.72
CA PRO A 256 9.02 -9.76 9.19
C PRO A 256 9.08 -9.68 7.66
N PHE A 257 8.01 -10.08 6.96
CA PHE A 257 7.97 -10.02 5.50
C PHE A 257 8.07 -8.59 5.00
N ILE A 258 8.89 -8.39 3.97
CA ILE A 258 9.02 -7.13 3.25
C ILE A 258 9.27 -7.44 1.78
N GLN A 259 8.55 -6.76 0.90
CA GLN A 259 8.82 -6.78 -0.53
C GLN A 259 8.75 -5.37 -1.10
N TRP A 260 9.71 -5.05 -1.93
CA TRP A 260 9.74 -3.83 -2.73
C TRP A 260 10.26 -4.17 -4.12
N VAL A 261 9.47 -3.82 -5.13
CA VAL A 261 9.85 -3.91 -6.53
C VAL A 261 9.86 -2.51 -7.11
N VAL A 262 10.91 -2.15 -7.81
CA VAL A 262 11.15 -0.78 -8.30
C VAL A 262 11.60 -0.83 -9.76
N GLU A 263 11.02 0.00 -10.62
CA GLU A 263 11.54 0.23 -11.96
C GLU A 263 12.89 0.95 -11.90
N ASP A 264 13.92 0.42 -12.56
CA ASP A 264 15.29 0.94 -12.47
C ASP A 264 15.54 2.11 -13.43
N HIS A 265 14.77 3.20 -13.25
CA HIS A 265 14.85 4.42 -14.06
C HIS A 265 15.15 5.64 -13.18
N PHE A 266 16.42 5.83 -12.81
CA PHE A 266 16.87 6.91 -11.92
C PHE A 266 17.77 7.90 -12.67
N VAL A 267 17.43 9.20 -12.64
CA VAL A 267 18.16 10.24 -13.38
C VAL A 267 19.43 10.74 -12.67
N ALA A 268 19.55 10.52 -11.36
CA ALA A 268 20.67 11.00 -10.54
C ALA A 268 21.27 9.90 -9.64
N GLY A 269 21.09 8.63 -10.02
CA GLY A 269 21.52 7.48 -9.26
C GLY A 269 20.58 7.11 -8.10
N ARG A 270 20.86 5.99 -7.46
CA ARG A 270 20.10 5.41 -6.34
C ARG A 270 20.99 4.61 -5.41
N PRO A 271 20.53 4.29 -4.18
CA PRO A 271 21.19 3.30 -3.34
C PRO A 271 21.21 1.92 -4.03
N ALA A 272 22.16 1.08 -3.66
CA ALA A 272 22.22 -0.32 -4.09
C ALA A 272 21.17 -1.16 -3.36
N TRP A 273 19.88 -0.82 -3.50
CA TRP A 273 18.76 -1.44 -2.78
C TRP A 273 18.65 -2.95 -3.02
N GLU A 274 19.13 -3.45 -4.16
CA GLU A 274 19.22 -4.88 -4.46
C GLU A 274 20.06 -5.65 -3.42
N THR A 275 21.03 -5.02 -2.77
CA THR A 275 21.81 -5.63 -1.68
C THR A 275 21.01 -5.83 -0.40
N ALA A 276 19.87 -5.15 -0.28
CA ALA A 276 18.90 -5.30 0.81
C ALA A 276 17.67 -6.14 0.41
N GLY A 277 17.68 -6.76 -0.78
CA GLY A 277 16.63 -7.65 -1.28
C GLY A 277 15.52 -6.95 -2.08
N VAL A 278 15.69 -5.66 -2.45
CA VAL A 278 14.77 -4.96 -3.35
C VAL A 278 14.92 -5.54 -4.77
N GLN A 279 13.78 -5.80 -5.42
CA GLN A 279 13.76 -6.30 -6.79
C GLN A 279 13.75 -5.11 -7.76
N MET A 280 14.80 -5.02 -8.58
CA MET A 280 14.86 -4.04 -9.67
C MET A 280 14.28 -4.65 -10.94
N THR A 281 13.44 -3.91 -11.66
CA THR A 281 12.75 -4.38 -12.87
C THR A 281 12.67 -3.27 -13.92
N ASP A 282 12.39 -3.65 -15.17
CA ASP A 282 12.08 -2.70 -16.23
C ASP A 282 10.57 -2.34 -16.28
N ASP A 283 9.72 -3.22 -15.71
CA ASP A 283 8.26 -3.07 -15.67
C ASP A 283 7.70 -3.63 -14.36
N VAL A 284 7.05 -2.80 -13.57
CA VAL A 284 6.46 -3.18 -12.28
C VAL A 284 5.06 -3.78 -12.41
N LEU A 285 4.37 -3.56 -13.52
CA LEU A 285 2.96 -3.95 -13.69
C LEU A 285 2.70 -5.46 -13.45
N PRO A 286 3.51 -6.40 -13.96
CA PRO A 286 3.31 -7.83 -13.67
C PRO A 286 3.40 -8.16 -12.17
N TRP A 287 4.28 -7.50 -11.44
CA TRP A 287 4.44 -7.65 -9.98
C TRP A 287 3.25 -7.10 -9.21
N GLU A 288 2.75 -5.95 -9.64
CA GLU A 288 1.56 -5.33 -9.08
C GLU A 288 0.33 -6.23 -9.28
N GLN A 289 0.13 -6.77 -10.48
CA GLN A 289 -0.96 -7.72 -10.77
C GLN A 289 -0.86 -8.99 -9.93
N MET A 290 0.35 -9.55 -9.76
CA MET A 290 0.59 -10.70 -8.90
C MET A 290 0.13 -10.42 -7.47
N LYS A 291 0.59 -9.31 -6.89
CA LYS A 291 0.19 -8.89 -5.54
C LYS A 291 -1.31 -8.66 -5.43
N LEU A 292 -1.90 -7.90 -6.37
CA LEU A 292 -3.33 -7.57 -6.34
C LEU A 292 -4.21 -8.81 -6.42
N ARG A 293 -3.87 -9.77 -7.27
CA ARG A 293 -4.66 -10.99 -7.44
C ARG A 293 -4.36 -12.01 -6.35
N MET A 294 -3.11 -12.45 -6.18
CA MET A 294 -2.79 -13.52 -5.24
C MET A 294 -2.88 -13.07 -3.78
N LEU A 295 -2.21 -11.98 -3.37
CA LEU A 295 -2.26 -11.51 -1.99
C LEU A 295 -3.62 -10.85 -1.68
N ASN A 296 -3.92 -9.75 -2.37
CA ASN A 296 -5.06 -8.92 -1.99
C ASN A 296 -6.39 -9.58 -2.33
N GLY A 297 -6.46 -10.36 -3.42
CA GLY A 297 -7.65 -11.13 -3.79
C GLY A 297 -7.96 -12.23 -2.77
N SER A 298 -6.97 -13.03 -2.39
CA SER A 298 -7.14 -14.07 -1.35
C SER A 298 -7.47 -13.48 0.00
N HIS A 299 -6.87 -12.35 0.34
CA HIS A 299 -7.16 -11.61 1.57
C HIS A 299 -8.62 -11.14 1.61
N SER A 300 -9.15 -10.63 0.49
CA SER A 300 -10.57 -10.26 0.36
C SER A 300 -11.49 -11.46 0.43
N PHE A 301 -11.14 -12.57 -0.22
CA PHE A 301 -11.87 -13.83 -0.15
C PHE A 301 -12.03 -14.31 1.30
N LEU A 302 -10.92 -14.34 2.04
CA LEU A 302 -10.91 -14.73 3.46
C LEU A 302 -11.67 -13.72 4.33
N ALA A 303 -11.58 -12.42 4.02
CA ALA A 303 -12.27 -11.40 4.77
C ALA A 303 -13.79 -11.53 4.68
N TRP A 304 -14.34 -11.67 3.48
CA TRP A 304 -15.80 -11.75 3.30
C TRP A 304 -16.35 -13.10 3.74
N LEU A 305 -15.81 -14.19 3.23
CA LEU A 305 -16.32 -15.53 3.54
C LEU A 305 -15.96 -15.98 4.96
N GLY A 306 -14.77 -15.63 5.45
CA GLY A 306 -14.38 -15.93 6.82
C GLY A 306 -15.22 -15.17 7.84
N TYR A 307 -15.52 -13.88 7.58
CA TYR A 307 -16.41 -13.11 8.44
C TYR A 307 -17.81 -13.73 8.50
N LEU A 308 -18.39 -14.07 7.33
CA LEU A 308 -19.70 -14.73 7.25
C LEU A 308 -19.73 -16.04 8.04
N ALA A 309 -18.63 -16.81 8.02
CA ALA A 309 -18.47 -18.06 8.78
C ALA A 309 -18.14 -17.86 10.27
N GLY A 310 -18.03 -16.62 10.76
CA GLY A 310 -17.78 -16.31 12.17
C GLY A 310 -16.32 -16.19 12.58
N HIS A 311 -15.38 -16.15 11.63
CA HIS A 311 -13.95 -15.93 11.91
C HIS A 311 -13.64 -14.43 12.09
N ALA A 312 -13.14 -14.05 13.25
CA ALA A 312 -12.86 -12.63 13.57
C ALA A 312 -11.56 -12.13 12.92
N HIS A 313 -10.58 -13.02 12.73
CA HIS A 313 -9.26 -12.68 12.17
C HIS A 313 -8.90 -13.60 11.00
N VAL A 314 -8.00 -13.13 10.14
CA VAL A 314 -7.46 -13.94 9.04
C VAL A 314 -6.72 -15.17 9.57
N SER A 315 -6.00 -15.04 10.69
CA SER A 315 -5.35 -16.17 11.34
C SER A 315 -6.34 -17.24 11.82
N ASP A 316 -7.56 -16.86 12.22
CA ASP A 316 -8.60 -17.83 12.56
C ASP A 316 -9.05 -18.61 11.32
N CYS A 317 -9.19 -17.94 10.17
CA CYS A 317 -9.45 -18.59 8.88
C CYS A 317 -8.34 -19.62 8.54
N MET A 318 -7.09 -19.30 8.84
CA MET A 318 -5.96 -20.21 8.55
C MET A 318 -5.91 -21.44 9.48
N GLN A 319 -6.52 -21.37 10.66
CA GLN A 319 -6.70 -22.53 11.55
C GLN A 319 -7.82 -23.46 11.03
N ASP A 320 -8.79 -22.95 10.28
CA ASP A 320 -9.77 -23.77 9.57
C ASP A 320 -9.16 -24.32 8.26
N ASN A 321 -8.93 -25.61 8.20
CA ASN A 321 -8.31 -26.28 7.06
C ASN A 321 -9.10 -26.09 5.74
N VAL A 322 -10.41 -25.83 5.80
CA VAL A 322 -11.22 -25.53 4.60
C VAL A 322 -10.79 -24.21 3.99
N PHE A 323 -10.72 -23.14 4.80
CA PHE A 323 -10.32 -21.82 4.32
C PHE A 323 -8.83 -21.77 3.93
N ARG A 324 -7.96 -22.44 4.69
CA ARG A 324 -6.53 -22.53 4.36
C ARG A 324 -6.30 -23.17 3.00
N ARG A 325 -6.94 -24.30 2.73
CA ARG A 325 -6.86 -24.99 1.42
C ARG A 325 -7.48 -24.15 0.31
N ALA A 326 -8.63 -23.52 0.57
CA ALA A 326 -9.31 -22.70 -0.42
C ALA A 326 -8.47 -21.47 -0.82
N ALA A 327 -7.84 -20.78 0.15
CA ALA A 327 -6.97 -19.66 -0.15
C ALA A 327 -5.79 -20.09 -1.04
N ARG A 328 -5.12 -21.21 -0.73
CA ARG A 328 -4.01 -21.72 -1.53
C ARG A 328 -4.46 -22.14 -2.94
N GLN A 329 -5.59 -22.87 -3.03
CA GLN A 329 -6.14 -23.29 -4.30
C GLN A 329 -6.60 -22.11 -5.16
N LEU A 330 -7.26 -21.12 -4.57
CA LEU A 330 -7.62 -19.87 -5.25
C LEU A 330 -6.39 -19.20 -5.86
N MET A 331 -5.31 -19.07 -5.10
CA MET A 331 -4.05 -18.46 -5.58
C MET A 331 -3.46 -19.23 -6.76
N LEU A 332 -3.36 -20.54 -6.67
CA LEU A 332 -2.62 -21.35 -7.65
C LEU A 332 -3.46 -21.75 -8.87
N ASP A 333 -4.74 -22.08 -8.69
CA ASP A 333 -5.57 -22.63 -9.76
C ASP A 333 -6.38 -21.57 -10.51
N GLU A 334 -6.70 -20.44 -9.83
CA GLU A 334 -7.57 -19.42 -10.43
C GLU A 334 -6.90 -18.05 -10.58
N GLN A 335 -5.98 -17.64 -9.70
CA GLN A 335 -5.34 -16.33 -9.79
C GLN A 335 -4.01 -16.39 -10.56
N ALA A 336 -3.09 -17.29 -10.19
CA ALA A 336 -1.80 -17.44 -10.87
C ALA A 336 -1.92 -17.64 -12.40
N PRO A 337 -2.87 -18.46 -12.93
CA PRO A 337 -3.02 -18.62 -14.37
C PRO A 337 -3.41 -17.34 -15.12
N THR A 338 -3.89 -16.31 -14.42
CA THR A 338 -4.28 -15.03 -15.03
C THR A 338 -3.12 -14.04 -15.13
N LEU A 339 -1.97 -14.36 -14.53
CA LEU A 339 -0.82 -13.48 -14.46
C LEU A 339 0.07 -13.59 -15.70
N THR A 340 0.79 -12.50 -16.00
CA THR A 340 1.79 -12.42 -17.07
C THR A 340 3.22 -12.43 -16.56
N ILE A 341 3.42 -12.42 -15.24
CA ILE A 341 4.74 -12.42 -14.60
C ILE A 341 5.52 -13.69 -14.95
N THR A 342 6.82 -13.54 -15.19
CA THR A 342 7.76 -14.62 -15.49
C THR A 342 8.93 -14.62 -14.52
N GLY A 343 9.57 -15.79 -14.34
CA GLY A 343 10.76 -15.91 -13.50
C GLY A 343 10.50 -15.86 -11.99
N VAL A 344 9.23 -15.95 -11.56
CA VAL A 344 8.81 -16.00 -10.15
C VAL A 344 8.21 -17.37 -9.85
N ASP A 345 8.63 -17.97 -8.75
CA ASP A 345 8.01 -19.17 -8.21
C ASP A 345 6.70 -18.80 -7.51
N LEU A 346 5.58 -18.91 -8.25
CA LEU A 346 4.25 -18.57 -7.74
C LEU A 346 3.75 -19.54 -6.68
N GLU A 347 4.24 -20.78 -6.65
CA GLU A 347 3.90 -21.75 -5.61
C GLU A 347 4.58 -21.36 -4.29
N ALA A 348 5.89 -21.09 -4.32
CA ALA A 348 6.59 -20.57 -3.15
C ALA A 348 6.01 -19.24 -2.66
N TYR A 349 5.58 -18.37 -3.57
CA TYR A 349 4.91 -17.12 -3.22
C TYR A 349 3.58 -17.39 -2.51
N ALA A 350 2.72 -18.28 -3.03
CA ALA A 350 1.46 -18.65 -2.39
C ALA A 350 1.68 -19.24 -0.98
N ASP A 351 2.67 -20.11 -0.82
CA ASP A 351 2.99 -20.69 0.49
C ASP A 351 3.46 -19.63 1.49
N SER A 352 4.27 -18.66 1.04
CA SER A 352 4.67 -17.52 1.87
C SER A 352 3.48 -16.64 2.31
N LEU A 353 2.46 -16.49 1.45
CA LEU A 353 1.23 -15.77 1.79
C LEU A 353 0.39 -16.53 2.83
N ILE A 354 0.29 -17.85 2.71
CA ILE A 354 -0.39 -18.69 3.72
C ILE A 354 0.30 -18.56 5.09
N ASP A 355 1.62 -18.53 5.13
CA ASP A 355 2.38 -18.34 6.37
C ASP A 355 2.14 -16.96 6.97
N ARG A 356 2.13 -15.89 6.15
CA ARG A 356 1.81 -14.53 6.59
C ARG A 356 0.39 -14.44 7.16
N PHE A 357 -0.60 -15.02 6.48
CA PHE A 357 -1.99 -15.04 6.93
C PHE A 357 -2.17 -15.83 8.24
N SER A 358 -1.31 -16.80 8.48
CA SER A 358 -1.32 -17.63 9.69
C SER A 358 -0.75 -16.92 10.92
N ASN A 359 -0.09 -15.77 10.78
CA ASN A 359 0.56 -15.06 11.88
C ASN A 359 -0.48 -14.39 12.81
N PRO A 360 -0.71 -14.90 14.04
CA PRO A 360 -1.72 -14.34 14.95
C PRO A 360 -1.27 -13.02 15.60
N ALA A 361 0.03 -12.69 15.54
CA ALA A 361 0.58 -11.48 16.17
C ALA A 361 0.09 -10.19 15.49
N LEU A 362 -0.36 -10.27 14.24
CA LEU A 362 -0.83 -9.12 13.48
C LEU A 362 -2.29 -8.74 13.77
N LYS A 363 -3.09 -9.63 14.36
CA LYS A 363 -4.52 -9.42 14.71
C LYS A 363 -5.33 -8.78 13.57
N HIS A 364 -5.14 -9.27 12.34
CA HIS A 364 -5.80 -8.73 11.15
C HIS A 364 -7.28 -9.12 11.13
N ARG A 365 -8.16 -8.17 11.44
CA ARG A 365 -9.61 -8.40 11.52
C ARG A 365 -10.22 -8.55 10.14
N THR A 366 -10.98 -9.64 9.92
CA THR A 366 -11.71 -9.89 8.68
C THR A 366 -12.65 -8.74 8.33
N TRP A 367 -13.39 -8.19 9.31
CA TRP A 367 -14.24 -7.03 9.12
C TRP A 367 -13.51 -5.79 8.59
N GLN A 368 -12.33 -5.50 9.12
CA GLN A 368 -11.53 -4.35 8.71
C GLN A 368 -11.01 -4.48 7.26
N ILE A 369 -10.64 -5.69 6.87
CA ILE A 369 -10.20 -6.00 5.49
C ILE A 369 -11.38 -5.97 4.52
N ALA A 370 -12.57 -6.36 4.99
CA ALA A 370 -13.80 -6.41 4.20
C ALA A 370 -14.35 -5.04 3.79
N MET A 371 -13.91 -3.94 4.45
CA MET A 371 -14.29 -2.57 4.09
C MET A 371 -13.87 -2.22 2.67
N ASP A 372 -14.55 -1.23 2.07
CA ASP A 372 -14.26 -0.69 0.73
C ASP A 372 -14.26 -1.75 -0.37
N GLY A 373 -15.12 -2.75 -0.22
CA GLY A 373 -15.22 -3.89 -1.14
C GLY A 373 -15.55 -3.48 -2.57
N SER A 374 -16.38 -2.45 -2.75
CA SER A 374 -16.73 -1.92 -4.07
C SER A 374 -15.51 -1.42 -4.87
N GLN A 375 -14.50 -0.87 -4.20
CA GLN A 375 -13.26 -0.42 -4.83
C GLN A 375 -12.25 -1.54 -5.00
N LYS A 376 -12.32 -2.57 -4.15
CA LYS A 376 -11.36 -3.70 -4.14
C LYS A 376 -11.72 -4.79 -5.13
N LEU A 377 -13.01 -5.09 -5.26
CA LEU A 377 -13.51 -6.24 -6.04
C LEU A 377 -13.07 -6.23 -7.51
N PRO A 378 -13.14 -5.09 -8.26
CA PRO A 378 -12.77 -5.06 -9.66
C PRO A 378 -11.37 -5.59 -9.92
N GLN A 379 -10.37 -4.98 -9.35
CA GLN A 379 -8.96 -5.27 -9.60
C GLN A 379 -8.46 -6.56 -8.92
N ARG A 380 -9.13 -7.02 -7.84
CA ARG A 380 -8.70 -8.21 -7.07
C ARG A 380 -9.29 -9.50 -7.58
N MET A 381 -10.49 -9.46 -8.18
CA MET A 381 -11.22 -10.63 -8.62
C MET A 381 -11.81 -10.53 -10.03
N LEU A 382 -12.50 -9.42 -10.36
CA LEU A 382 -13.24 -9.33 -11.62
C LEU A 382 -12.32 -9.32 -12.84
N ASP A 383 -11.16 -8.67 -12.76
CA ASP A 383 -10.18 -8.68 -13.86
C ASP A 383 -9.62 -10.09 -14.10
N GLY A 384 -9.39 -10.87 -13.04
CA GLY A 384 -9.02 -12.28 -13.16
C GLY A 384 -10.13 -13.12 -13.78
N ILE A 385 -11.39 -12.88 -13.40
CA ILE A 385 -12.54 -13.57 -13.98
C ILE A 385 -12.68 -13.26 -15.47
N ARG A 386 -12.43 -12.01 -15.93
CA ARG A 386 -12.43 -11.66 -17.36
C ARG A 386 -11.45 -12.52 -18.16
N VAL A 387 -10.24 -12.71 -17.62
CA VAL A 387 -9.24 -13.61 -18.25
C VAL A 387 -9.75 -15.05 -18.35
N HIS A 388 -10.39 -15.56 -17.31
CA HIS A 388 -10.98 -16.90 -17.34
C HIS A 388 -12.12 -17.03 -18.36
N LEU A 389 -13.00 -16.03 -18.45
CA LEU A 389 -14.09 -15.99 -19.42
C LEU A 389 -13.57 -15.98 -20.86
N GLU A 390 -12.52 -15.20 -21.15
CA GLU A 390 -11.87 -15.18 -22.46
C GLU A 390 -11.25 -16.53 -22.84
N ARG A 391 -10.66 -17.23 -21.86
CA ARG A 391 -9.99 -18.52 -22.05
C ARG A 391 -10.90 -19.73 -21.95
N GLY A 392 -12.16 -19.55 -21.51
CA GLY A 392 -13.08 -20.65 -21.23
C GLY A 392 -12.63 -21.54 -20.07
N SER A 393 -11.82 -21.03 -19.15
CA SER A 393 -11.33 -21.77 -17.98
C SER A 393 -12.24 -21.59 -16.76
N ARG A 394 -12.09 -22.46 -15.75
CA ARG A 394 -12.95 -22.48 -14.55
C ARG A 394 -12.47 -21.49 -13.50
N TRP A 395 -13.41 -20.95 -12.71
CA TRP A 395 -13.13 -19.96 -11.63
C TRP A 395 -14.14 -20.06 -10.47
N PRO A 396 -14.40 -21.25 -9.90
CA PRO A 396 -15.44 -21.44 -8.88
C PRO A 396 -15.13 -20.71 -7.55
N LEU A 397 -13.88 -20.63 -7.14
CA LEU A 397 -13.48 -19.92 -5.90
C LEU A 397 -13.57 -18.41 -6.09
N LEU A 398 -13.19 -17.87 -7.23
CA LEU A 398 -13.41 -16.45 -7.55
C LEU A 398 -14.91 -16.12 -7.57
N ALA A 399 -15.75 -17.00 -8.12
CA ALA A 399 -17.20 -16.83 -8.07
C ALA A 399 -17.73 -16.76 -6.64
N LEU A 400 -17.25 -17.65 -5.76
CA LEU A 400 -17.59 -17.63 -4.35
C LEU A 400 -17.09 -16.36 -3.65
N GLY A 401 -15.92 -15.86 -4.00
CA GLY A 401 -15.39 -14.59 -3.47
C GLY A 401 -16.30 -13.42 -3.80
N VAL A 402 -16.76 -13.32 -5.05
CA VAL A 402 -17.71 -12.29 -5.51
C VAL A 402 -19.07 -12.45 -4.82
N ALA A 403 -19.63 -13.65 -4.81
CA ALA A 403 -20.89 -13.93 -4.13
C ALA A 403 -20.78 -13.73 -2.60
N GLY A 404 -19.63 -14.02 -2.02
CA GLY A 404 -19.31 -13.75 -0.61
C GLY A 404 -19.34 -12.25 -0.29
N TRP A 405 -18.75 -11.41 -1.15
CA TRP A 405 -18.90 -9.96 -1.04
C TRP A 405 -20.37 -9.53 -1.12
N MET A 406 -21.13 -10.05 -2.10
CA MET A 406 -22.55 -9.74 -2.23
C MET A 406 -23.35 -10.13 -0.98
N ARG A 407 -23.03 -11.28 -0.37
CA ARG A 407 -23.67 -11.75 0.87
C ARG A 407 -23.28 -10.85 2.05
N TYR A 408 -21.99 -10.49 2.19
CA TYR A 408 -21.49 -9.60 3.20
C TYR A 408 -22.17 -8.22 3.17
N VAL A 409 -22.27 -7.59 2.00
CA VAL A 409 -22.90 -6.27 1.85
C VAL A 409 -24.42 -6.32 1.96
N SER A 410 -25.03 -7.50 1.95
CA SER A 410 -26.46 -7.68 2.26
C SER A 410 -26.79 -7.46 3.74
N GLY A 411 -25.78 -7.33 4.60
CA GLY A 411 -25.91 -6.78 5.94
C GLY A 411 -26.17 -7.79 7.06
N THR A 412 -26.14 -9.11 6.77
CA THR A 412 -26.26 -10.17 7.78
C THR A 412 -25.29 -11.32 7.53
N ASP A 413 -24.67 -11.83 8.60
CA ASP A 413 -23.81 -13.02 8.56
C ASP A 413 -24.61 -14.34 8.56
N ASP A 414 -23.91 -15.47 8.53
CA ASP A 414 -24.52 -16.80 8.52
C ASP A 414 -25.22 -17.15 9.85
N ALA A 415 -24.90 -16.45 10.94
CA ALA A 415 -25.59 -16.57 12.23
C ALA A 415 -26.78 -15.59 12.36
N GLY A 416 -27.08 -14.80 11.32
CA GLY A 416 -28.15 -13.80 11.33
C GLY A 416 -27.81 -12.50 12.07
N GLN A 417 -26.54 -12.28 12.42
CA GLN A 417 -26.10 -11.04 13.08
C GLN A 417 -25.93 -9.93 12.04
N ALA A 418 -26.27 -8.71 12.45
CA ALA A 418 -26.10 -7.53 11.59
C ALA A 418 -24.61 -7.22 11.35
N ILE A 419 -24.28 -6.89 10.11
CA ILE A 419 -22.95 -6.48 9.69
C ILE A 419 -22.91 -4.95 9.55
N ASP A 420 -21.93 -4.30 10.18
CA ASP A 420 -21.61 -2.88 9.94
C ASP A 420 -20.85 -2.77 8.61
N VAL A 421 -21.57 -2.61 7.51
CA VAL A 421 -21.01 -2.50 6.17
C VAL A 421 -20.44 -1.09 5.96
N ARG A 422 -19.12 -0.99 5.75
CA ARG A 422 -18.44 0.26 5.44
C ARG A 422 -17.87 0.20 4.02
N ASP A 423 -18.43 1.05 3.16
CA ASP A 423 -18.10 1.08 1.74
C ASP A 423 -18.45 2.47 1.16
N PRO A 424 -17.63 3.03 0.26
CA PRO A 424 -17.95 4.31 -0.39
C PRO A 424 -19.26 4.32 -1.15
N LEU A 425 -19.72 3.15 -1.63
CA LEU A 425 -21.01 2.98 -2.33
C LEU A 425 -22.12 2.43 -1.42
N VAL A 426 -21.95 2.48 -0.10
CA VAL A 426 -22.88 1.84 0.86
C VAL A 426 -24.34 2.24 0.64
N ASP A 427 -24.63 3.52 0.38
CA ASP A 427 -26.00 4.00 0.15
C ASP A 427 -26.63 3.37 -1.10
N LYS A 428 -25.88 3.30 -2.21
CA LYS A 428 -26.33 2.64 -3.45
C LYS A 428 -26.51 1.12 -3.25
N ILE A 429 -25.57 0.49 -2.56
CA ILE A 429 -25.64 -0.93 -2.22
C ILE A 429 -26.88 -1.23 -1.39
N GLN A 430 -27.08 -0.48 -0.29
CA GLN A 430 -28.24 -0.67 0.59
C GLN A 430 -29.57 -0.41 -0.11
N GLN A 431 -29.63 0.56 -1.01
CA GLN A 431 -30.81 0.80 -1.85
C GLN A 431 -31.12 -0.43 -2.71
N ARG A 432 -30.12 -1.03 -3.38
CA ARG A 432 -30.29 -2.24 -4.20
C ARG A 432 -30.72 -3.43 -3.33
N VAL A 433 -30.11 -3.57 -2.16
CA VAL A 433 -30.44 -4.62 -1.19
C VAL A 433 -31.90 -4.50 -0.72
N ALA A 434 -32.36 -3.31 -0.35
CA ALA A 434 -33.71 -3.07 0.13
C ALA A 434 -34.79 -3.26 -0.94
N GLN A 435 -34.45 -3.04 -2.21
CA GLN A 435 -35.39 -3.16 -3.36
C GLN A 435 -35.44 -4.57 -3.96
N SER A 436 -34.69 -5.54 -3.43
CA SER A 436 -34.60 -6.89 -3.98
C SER A 436 -34.87 -7.94 -2.91
N ASP A 437 -35.55 -9.01 -3.28
CA ASP A 437 -35.60 -10.23 -2.49
C ASP A 437 -34.31 -11.06 -2.68
N GLU A 438 -34.21 -12.19 -2.00
CA GLU A 438 -33.02 -13.05 -2.05
C GLU A 438 -32.75 -13.61 -3.43
N GLN A 439 -33.79 -13.88 -4.24
CA GLN A 439 -33.66 -14.42 -5.60
C GLN A 439 -33.21 -13.35 -6.59
N GLN A 440 -33.59 -12.11 -6.37
CA GLN A 440 -33.28 -10.95 -7.20
C GLN A 440 -31.96 -10.27 -6.81
N ARG A 441 -31.39 -10.63 -5.66
CA ARG A 441 -30.26 -9.94 -5.04
C ARG A 441 -29.02 -9.87 -5.94
N VAL A 442 -28.68 -10.96 -6.59
CA VAL A 442 -27.54 -11.01 -7.51
C VAL A 442 -27.71 -10.01 -8.65
N ASP A 443 -28.88 -10.02 -9.31
CA ASP A 443 -29.14 -9.13 -10.44
C ASP A 443 -29.19 -7.66 -10.02
N ALA A 444 -29.75 -7.39 -8.85
CA ALA A 444 -29.79 -6.04 -8.30
C ALA A 444 -28.40 -5.48 -8.03
N LEU A 445 -27.49 -6.29 -7.48
CA LEU A 445 -26.10 -5.88 -7.20
C LEU A 445 -25.25 -5.82 -8.47
N LEU A 446 -25.45 -6.75 -9.43
CA LEU A 446 -24.79 -6.69 -10.73
C LEU A 446 -25.12 -5.41 -11.52
N GLY A 447 -26.24 -4.76 -11.23
CA GLY A 447 -26.61 -3.46 -11.80
C GLY A 447 -25.76 -2.28 -11.29
N LEU A 448 -24.77 -2.49 -10.43
CA LEU A 448 -23.81 -1.46 -9.99
C LEU A 448 -22.67 -1.37 -11.02
N GLU A 449 -22.87 -0.57 -12.07
CA GLU A 449 -21.89 -0.41 -13.18
C GLU A 449 -20.52 0.06 -12.69
N GLU A 450 -20.46 0.84 -11.61
CA GLU A 450 -19.22 1.31 -11.02
C GLU A 450 -18.31 0.16 -10.51
N ILE A 451 -18.89 -1.02 -10.26
CA ILE A 451 -18.17 -2.20 -9.77
C ILE A 451 -17.99 -3.23 -10.90
N PHE A 452 -19.09 -3.61 -11.55
CA PHE A 452 -19.13 -4.74 -12.48
C PHE A 452 -18.88 -4.32 -13.94
N GLY A 453 -18.84 -3.02 -14.22
CA GLY A 453 -18.79 -2.53 -15.60
C GLY A 453 -20.09 -2.81 -16.35
N ARG A 454 -20.02 -2.64 -17.68
CA ARG A 454 -21.15 -2.95 -18.57
C ARG A 454 -21.05 -4.32 -19.22
N ASP A 455 -19.89 -4.93 -19.18
CA ASP A 455 -19.54 -6.19 -19.82
C ASP A 455 -20.02 -7.40 -19.00
N LEU A 456 -19.62 -7.49 -17.73
CA LEU A 456 -19.86 -8.66 -16.89
C LEU A 456 -21.36 -8.94 -16.64
N PRO A 457 -22.24 -7.96 -16.36
CA PRO A 457 -23.66 -8.22 -16.16
C PRO A 457 -24.37 -8.79 -17.41
N HIS A 458 -23.79 -8.60 -18.59
CA HIS A 458 -24.32 -9.14 -19.85
C HIS A 458 -23.64 -10.45 -20.28
N ASN A 459 -22.62 -10.91 -19.57
CA ASN A 459 -21.96 -12.18 -19.84
C ASN A 459 -22.72 -13.33 -19.18
N VAL A 460 -23.32 -14.22 -20.01
CA VAL A 460 -24.15 -15.32 -19.53
C VAL A 460 -23.39 -16.28 -18.60
N GLN A 461 -22.12 -16.58 -18.90
CA GLN A 461 -21.31 -17.50 -18.09
C GLN A 461 -20.97 -16.86 -16.74
N PHE A 462 -20.66 -15.57 -16.74
CA PHE A 462 -20.39 -14.80 -15.51
C PHE A 462 -21.63 -14.82 -14.60
N VAL A 463 -22.77 -14.39 -15.11
CA VAL A 463 -24.02 -14.30 -14.32
C VAL A 463 -24.41 -15.68 -13.78
N ALA A 464 -24.33 -16.74 -14.62
CA ALA A 464 -24.64 -18.11 -14.20
C ALA A 464 -23.69 -18.58 -13.07
N GLY A 465 -22.37 -18.29 -13.18
CA GLY A 465 -21.37 -18.64 -12.16
C GLY A 465 -21.63 -17.93 -10.83
N ILE A 466 -21.93 -16.64 -10.86
CA ILE A 466 -22.23 -15.87 -9.63
C ILE A 466 -23.53 -16.33 -8.98
N ARG A 467 -24.60 -16.61 -9.77
CA ARG A 467 -25.86 -17.14 -9.23
C ARG A 467 -25.69 -18.52 -8.59
N ALA A 468 -24.89 -19.40 -9.21
CA ALA A 468 -24.60 -20.71 -8.64
C ALA A 468 -23.83 -20.58 -7.30
N ALA A 469 -22.82 -19.71 -7.23
CA ALA A 469 -22.07 -19.43 -6.02
C ALA A 469 -22.96 -18.82 -4.93
N TRP A 470 -23.81 -17.86 -5.27
CA TRP A 470 -24.80 -17.29 -4.36
C TRP A 470 -25.73 -18.35 -3.77
N GLN A 471 -26.25 -19.23 -4.61
CA GLN A 471 -27.14 -20.33 -4.18
C GLN A 471 -26.43 -21.29 -3.20
N GLN A 472 -25.15 -21.59 -3.42
CA GLN A 472 -24.35 -22.39 -2.49
C GLN A 472 -24.22 -21.71 -1.13
N LEU A 473 -23.93 -20.41 -1.10
CA LEU A 473 -23.85 -19.63 0.13
C LEU A 473 -25.19 -19.54 0.86
N ALA A 474 -26.27 -19.26 0.14
CA ALA A 474 -27.60 -19.16 0.72
C ALA A 474 -28.10 -20.50 1.32
N THR A 475 -27.74 -21.62 0.70
CA THR A 475 -28.21 -22.96 1.12
C THR A 475 -27.37 -23.56 2.23
N HIS A 476 -26.05 -23.32 2.22
CA HIS A 476 -25.11 -24.08 3.06
C HIS A 476 -24.29 -23.20 4.03
N GLY A 477 -24.35 -21.88 3.89
CA GLY A 477 -23.45 -20.96 4.57
C GLY A 477 -22.04 -20.96 3.98
N ALA A 478 -21.23 -19.99 4.39
CA ALA A 478 -19.94 -19.71 3.77
C ALA A 478 -18.93 -20.87 3.89
N ARG A 479 -18.77 -21.44 5.08
CA ARG A 479 -17.80 -22.53 5.30
C ARG A 479 -18.06 -23.77 4.44
N GLU A 480 -19.30 -24.24 4.42
CA GLU A 480 -19.67 -25.43 3.67
C GLU A 480 -19.66 -25.17 2.16
N ALA A 481 -20.07 -23.98 1.70
CA ALA A 481 -19.96 -23.59 0.30
C ALA A 481 -18.51 -23.62 -0.19
N VAL A 482 -17.58 -23.11 0.60
CA VAL A 482 -16.12 -23.17 0.32
C VAL A 482 -15.64 -24.62 0.27
N ALA A 483 -16.05 -25.47 1.24
CA ALA A 483 -15.67 -26.89 1.27
C ALA A 483 -16.13 -27.65 0.01
N ARG A 484 -17.32 -27.33 -0.51
CA ARG A 484 -17.86 -27.94 -1.73
C ARG A 484 -17.10 -27.47 -2.97
N ALA A 485 -16.75 -26.20 -3.07
CA ALA A 485 -15.99 -25.67 -4.19
C ALA A 485 -14.58 -26.27 -4.32
N LEU A 486 -13.97 -26.69 -3.22
CA LEU A 486 -12.67 -27.38 -3.22
C LEU A 486 -12.72 -28.75 -3.91
N ASN A 487 -13.89 -29.37 -4.03
CA ASN A 487 -14.09 -30.70 -4.57
C ASN A 487 -14.81 -30.68 -5.95
N SER A 488 -15.04 -29.49 -6.50
CA SER A 488 -15.77 -29.30 -7.77
C SER A 488 -14.83 -29.06 -9.01
#